data_da00fdc5641c82e65397896d29b737ec
#
_entry.id   da00fdc5641c82e65397896d29b737ec
#
_cell.length_a   1.000
_cell.length_b   1.000
_cell.length_c   1.000
_cell.angle_alpha   90.00
_cell.angle_beta   90.00
_cell.angle_gamma   90.00
#
_symmetry.space_group_name_H-M   'P 1'
#
loop_
_entity.id
_entity.type
_entity.pdbx_description
1 polymer ?
#
loop_
_entity_poly.entity_id
_entity_poly.type
_entity_poly.pdbx_seq_one_letter_code
_entity_poly.pdbx_strand_id
1 'polypeptide(L)'
;LIVEKRERISWRSKKFGKTINEFDFLTALSNRRLDSQSLGKRVSLHWSIDRITLVGEIKYFTDFDVDGSEIIRGFDDVFEKLCQKGHAEEVGNGWAIKDKYNENIAYAEILKYDENKARIDFNPNRLGNFLEDDLKAFFKKLLINPHFSRADVACDLINIPDEAITQYTIVAPVKSVLYHDKVGKLETAYWGSRSSERQVRLYNKYVEQSRKGQIIQEEIKTWWRLEMQLRRDKASNWINIVRETLSEFKSPLFFPVDMKVTDKIMLTGLLSDESLWAELSKNSRTKYKKLLNELTQDDKLTLALVESFSDCYLDLKNELDTWLIGLDVTSSNV
;
A
#
# COMPACT_ATOMS: atom_id res chain seq x y z
N LEU A 1 7.59 -2.05 -32.80
CA LEU A 1 8.35 -1.72 -31.56
C LEU A 1 7.50 -0.98 -30.51
N ILE A 2 6.50 -0.17 -30.92
CA ILE A 2 5.62 0.58 -30.00
C ILE A 2 4.47 -0.31 -29.47
N VAL A 3 4.02 -1.30 -30.24
CA VAL A 3 2.93 -2.21 -29.86
C VAL A 3 3.37 -3.23 -28.80
N GLU A 4 4.61 -3.72 -28.86
CA GLU A 4 5.13 -4.67 -27.85
C GLU A 4 5.35 -4.05 -26.45
N LYS A 5 5.54 -2.73 -26.34
CA LYS A 5 5.65 -2.04 -25.03
C LYS A 5 4.31 -2.00 -24.26
N ARG A 6 3.17 -2.10 -24.94
CA ARG A 6 1.83 -2.04 -24.32
C ARG A 6 1.32 -3.38 -23.77
N GLU A 7 1.81 -4.50 -24.25
CA GLU A 7 1.35 -5.84 -23.81
C GLU A 7 2.00 -6.35 -22.52
N ARG A 8 3.00 -5.64 -21.95
CA ARG A 8 3.86 -6.18 -20.87
C ARG A 8 3.45 -5.85 -19.45
N ILE A 9 2.40 -5.10 -19.21
CA ILE A 9 1.81 -5.06 -17.89
C ILE A 9 0.67 -6.07 -17.85
N SER A 10 0.99 -7.33 -18.14
CA SER A 10 0.15 -8.44 -17.75
C SER A 10 0.26 -8.55 -16.22
N TRP A 11 -0.82 -8.42 -15.57
CA TRP A 11 -1.21 -8.70 -14.18
C TRP A 11 -0.54 -9.95 -13.58
N ARG A 12 0.78 -9.99 -13.44
CA ARG A 12 1.56 -11.06 -12.81
C ARG A 12 2.08 -10.69 -11.43
N SER A 13 1.46 -9.73 -10.74
CA SER A 13 1.67 -9.67 -9.29
C SER A 13 0.97 -10.89 -8.67
N LYS A 14 1.65 -11.59 -7.78
CA LYS A 14 1.03 -12.55 -6.88
C LYS A 14 -0.03 -11.79 -6.08
N LYS A 15 -1.27 -11.81 -6.54
CA LYS A 15 -2.38 -11.13 -5.89
C LYS A 15 -3.08 -12.14 -5.02
N PHE A 16 -3.02 -11.93 -3.72
CA PHE A 16 -3.80 -12.65 -2.75
C PHE A 16 -5.13 -11.94 -2.57
N GLY A 17 -6.24 -12.61 -2.84
CA GLY A 17 -7.53 -11.95 -2.74
C GLY A 17 -8.72 -12.89 -2.78
N LYS A 18 -9.82 -12.41 -2.24
CA LYS A 18 -11.10 -13.09 -2.18
C LYS A 18 -12.08 -12.44 -3.17
N THR A 19 -12.76 -13.26 -3.95
CA THR A 19 -13.94 -12.84 -4.72
C THR A 19 -15.15 -12.91 -3.80
N ILE A 20 -15.83 -11.80 -3.58
CA ILE A 20 -17.03 -11.71 -2.75
C ILE A 20 -18.24 -11.89 -3.65
N ASN A 21 -19.26 -12.62 -3.18
CA ASN A 21 -20.48 -12.79 -3.94
C ASN A 21 -21.23 -11.44 -4.01
N GLU A 22 -21.37 -10.91 -5.22
CA GLU A 22 -21.87 -9.58 -5.53
C GLU A 22 -23.27 -9.31 -4.95
N PHE A 23 -24.14 -10.32 -4.98
CA PHE A 23 -25.52 -10.21 -4.54
C PHE A 23 -25.65 -9.83 -3.05
N ASP A 24 -24.84 -10.45 -2.20
CA ASP A 24 -24.88 -10.20 -0.76
C ASP A 24 -24.26 -8.85 -0.38
N PHE A 25 -23.28 -8.40 -1.16
CA PHE A 25 -22.57 -7.16 -0.90
C PHE A 25 -23.36 -5.93 -1.38
N LEU A 26 -23.87 -5.95 -2.62
CA LEU A 26 -24.59 -4.83 -3.22
C LEU A 26 -26.00 -4.64 -2.66
N THR A 27 -26.69 -5.70 -2.28
CA THR A 27 -28.02 -5.62 -1.66
C THR A 27 -28.01 -4.91 -0.31
N ALA A 28 -26.88 -4.93 0.36
CA ALA A 28 -26.70 -4.21 1.62
C ALA A 28 -26.17 -2.79 1.47
N LEU A 29 -25.49 -2.48 0.37
CA LEU A 29 -25.04 -1.13 0.07
C LEU A 29 -26.17 -0.23 -0.44
N SER A 30 -27.29 -0.78 -0.90
CA SER A 30 -28.37 0.00 -1.48
C SER A 30 -29.75 -0.29 -0.88
N ASN A 31 -30.21 0.60 -0.02
CA ASN A 31 -31.64 0.93 0.07
C ASN A 31 -32.11 1.87 -1.08
N ARG A 32 -31.24 2.12 -2.08
CA ARG A 32 -31.59 2.82 -3.32
C ARG A 32 -31.59 1.80 -4.44
N ARG A 33 -32.70 1.75 -5.21
CA ARG A 33 -32.81 0.95 -6.43
C ARG A 33 -31.59 1.18 -7.32
N LEU A 34 -30.63 0.25 -7.29
CA LEU A 34 -29.63 0.13 -8.33
C LEU A 34 -30.30 -0.52 -9.52
N ASP A 35 -30.18 0.09 -10.70
CA ASP A 35 -30.70 -0.44 -11.95
C ASP A 35 -30.22 -1.87 -12.14
N SER A 36 -31.14 -2.75 -12.52
CA SER A 36 -30.91 -4.18 -12.78
C SER A 36 -29.85 -4.49 -13.86
N GLN A 37 -29.33 -3.47 -14.55
CA GLN A 37 -28.26 -3.60 -15.54
C GLN A 37 -26.83 -3.62 -14.95
N SER A 38 -26.65 -3.32 -13.65
CA SER A 38 -25.35 -3.40 -12.96
C SER A 38 -25.04 -4.77 -12.36
N LEU A 39 -25.94 -5.72 -12.47
CA LEU A 39 -25.98 -7.04 -11.79
C LEU A 39 -25.10 -8.13 -12.42
N GLY A 40 -23.98 -7.80 -13.05
CA GLY A 40 -23.11 -8.79 -13.69
C GLY A 40 -21.63 -8.75 -13.30
N LYS A 41 -21.24 -7.89 -12.34
CA LYS A 41 -19.81 -7.61 -12.08
C LYS A 41 -19.39 -8.14 -10.72
N ARG A 42 -18.36 -8.99 -10.73
CA ARG A 42 -17.80 -9.54 -9.50
C ARG A 42 -17.03 -8.47 -8.73
N VAL A 43 -17.47 -8.14 -7.53
CA VAL A 43 -16.67 -7.36 -6.57
C VAL A 43 -15.48 -8.21 -6.13
N SER A 44 -14.28 -7.64 -6.11
CA SER A 44 -13.11 -8.36 -5.63
C SER A 44 -12.16 -7.46 -4.87
N LEU A 45 -11.50 -8.05 -3.86
CA LEU A 45 -10.49 -7.43 -3.01
C LEU A 45 -9.17 -8.15 -3.24
N HIS A 46 -8.11 -7.40 -3.58
CA HIS A 46 -6.79 -7.97 -3.85
C HIS A 46 -5.72 -7.25 -3.04
N TRP A 47 -5.07 -7.99 -2.17
CA TRP A 47 -3.98 -7.50 -1.33
C TRP A 47 -2.62 -7.66 -2.03
N SER A 48 -1.73 -6.73 -1.77
CA SER A 48 -0.35 -6.75 -2.28
C SER A 48 0.56 -5.89 -1.43
N ILE A 49 1.86 -6.17 -1.49
CA ILE A 49 2.90 -5.27 -1.00
C ILE A 49 3.28 -4.33 -2.13
N ASP A 50 3.05 -3.03 -1.95
CA ASP A 50 3.21 -2.04 -3.03
C ASP A 50 4.60 -1.36 -2.99
N ARG A 51 5.24 -1.29 -1.82
CA ARG A 51 6.58 -0.73 -1.65
C ARG A 51 7.27 -1.29 -0.41
N ILE A 52 8.56 -1.52 -0.55
CA ILE A 52 9.43 -1.96 0.53
C ILE A 52 10.64 -1.02 0.59
N THR A 53 11.07 -0.67 1.80
CA THR A 53 12.39 -0.09 2.04
C THR A 53 13.13 -0.97 3.04
N LEU A 54 14.23 -1.56 2.59
CA LEU A 54 15.19 -2.28 3.42
C LEU A 54 16.25 -1.31 3.92
N VAL A 55 16.64 -1.45 5.19
CA VAL A 55 17.82 -0.80 5.77
C VAL A 55 18.67 -1.87 6.41
N GLY A 56 19.97 -1.82 6.21
CA GLY A 56 20.91 -2.75 6.82
C GLY A 56 22.32 -2.15 6.88
N GLU A 57 23.21 -2.81 7.60
CA GLU A 57 24.63 -2.48 7.62
C GLU A 57 25.26 -2.82 6.28
N ILE A 58 26.20 -1.99 5.83
CA ILE A 58 26.91 -2.22 4.57
C ILE A 58 27.86 -3.41 4.74
N LYS A 59 27.76 -4.37 3.83
CA LYS A 59 28.65 -5.52 3.75
C LYS A 59 29.84 -5.17 2.90
N TYR A 60 31.02 -5.25 3.49
CA TYR A 60 32.30 -5.14 2.77
C TYR A 60 32.79 -6.51 2.37
N PHE A 61 33.42 -6.61 1.22
CA PHE A 61 33.97 -7.87 0.70
C PHE A 61 35.35 -7.62 0.02
N THR A 62 36.18 -8.64 0.10
CA THR A 62 37.49 -8.62 -0.58
C THR A 62 37.27 -8.90 -2.07
N ASP A 63 37.84 -8.07 -2.92
CA ASP A 63 37.95 -8.21 -4.36
C ASP A 63 39.43 -8.12 -4.76
N PHE A 64 39.79 -8.40 -6.00
CA PHE A 64 41.16 -8.30 -6.48
C PHE A 64 41.25 -7.28 -7.61
N ASP A 65 42.25 -6.43 -7.55
CA ASP A 65 42.54 -5.48 -8.64
C ASP A 65 43.22 -6.17 -9.84
N VAL A 66 43.44 -5.41 -10.90
CA VAL A 66 44.04 -5.89 -12.15
C VAL A 66 45.45 -6.42 -11.93
N ASP A 67 46.17 -5.90 -10.95
CA ASP A 67 47.52 -6.34 -10.55
C ASP A 67 47.54 -7.50 -9.54
N GLY A 68 46.35 -8.00 -9.14
CA GLY A 68 46.18 -9.10 -8.18
C GLY A 68 46.26 -8.67 -6.71
N SER A 69 46.29 -7.38 -6.39
CA SER A 69 46.22 -6.88 -5.02
C SER A 69 44.82 -7.01 -4.46
N GLU A 70 44.71 -7.34 -3.16
CA GLU A 70 43.41 -7.37 -2.45
C GLU A 70 42.89 -5.97 -2.23
N ILE A 71 41.62 -5.76 -2.58
CA ILE A 71 40.86 -4.51 -2.36
C ILE A 71 39.62 -4.80 -1.58
N ILE A 72 39.32 -3.96 -0.59
CA ILE A 72 38.06 -4.00 0.10
C ILE A 72 37.05 -3.14 -0.69
N ARG A 73 35.95 -3.78 -1.09
CA ARG A 73 34.84 -3.13 -1.80
C ARG A 73 33.65 -2.92 -0.88
N GLY A 74 33.04 -1.76 -1.01
CA GLY A 74 31.84 -1.39 -0.29
C GLY A 74 30.62 -1.23 -1.21
N PHE A 75 29.60 -0.58 -0.68
CA PHE A 75 28.32 -0.35 -1.35
C PHE A 75 28.47 0.58 -2.57
N ASP A 76 29.21 1.67 -2.41
CA ASP A 76 29.53 2.67 -3.43
C ASP A 76 30.32 2.08 -4.60
N ASP A 77 31.38 1.32 -4.32
CA ASP A 77 32.19 0.65 -5.36
C ASP A 77 31.32 -0.24 -6.27
N VAL A 78 30.35 -0.93 -5.68
CA VAL A 78 29.43 -1.79 -6.43
C VAL A 78 28.54 -0.96 -7.33
N PHE A 79 27.99 0.16 -6.81
CA PHE A 79 27.11 1.03 -7.59
C PHE A 79 27.85 1.80 -8.67
N GLU A 80 29.08 2.24 -8.44
CA GLU A 80 29.94 2.80 -9.49
C GLU A 80 30.16 1.82 -10.66
N LYS A 81 30.44 0.54 -10.34
CA LYS A 81 30.58 -0.50 -11.37
C LYS A 81 29.25 -0.73 -12.13
N LEU A 82 28.10 -0.66 -11.44
CA LEU A 82 26.79 -0.78 -12.08
C LEU A 82 26.50 0.42 -13.00
N CYS A 83 26.87 1.64 -12.60
CA CYS A 83 26.76 2.83 -13.43
C CYS A 83 27.61 2.72 -14.70
N GLN A 84 28.86 2.29 -14.58
CA GLN A 84 29.74 2.07 -15.72
C GLN A 84 29.19 1.04 -16.73
N LYS A 85 28.43 0.05 -16.24
CA LYS A 85 27.76 -0.97 -17.07
C LYS A 85 26.35 -0.55 -17.56
N GLY A 86 25.87 0.62 -17.19
CA GLY A 86 24.53 1.10 -17.55
C GLY A 86 23.38 0.42 -16.79
N HIS A 87 23.66 -0.29 -15.69
CA HIS A 87 22.64 -0.93 -14.84
C HIS A 87 22.18 -0.08 -13.67
N ALA A 88 22.84 1.03 -13.42
CA ALA A 88 22.42 2.04 -12.46
C ALA A 88 22.74 3.44 -12.99
N GLU A 89 22.16 4.44 -12.35
CA GLU A 89 22.39 5.85 -12.62
C GLU A 89 22.40 6.62 -11.30
N GLU A 90 23.35 7.54 -11.13
CA GLU A 90 23.37 8.43 -9.97
C GLU A 90 22.16 9.36 -9.99
N VAL A 91 21.41 9.40 -8.89
CA VAL A 91 20.23 10.24 -8.72
C VAL A 91 20.21 10.81 -7.29
N GLY A 92 20.41 12.11 -7.20
CA GLY A 92 20.45 12.80 -5.90
C GLY A 92 21.64 12.36 -5.04
N ASN A 93 21.39 11.64 -3.94
CA ASN A 93 22.43 11.16 -3.02
C ASN A 93 22.64 9.63 -3.10
N GLY A 94 22.16 9.00 -4.15
CA GLY A 94 22.23 7.55 -4.31
C GLY A 94 22.07 7.15 -5.75
N TRP A 95 21.57 5.95 -5.98
CA TRP A 95 21.56 5.31 -7.29
C TRP A 95 20.18 4.73 -7.61
N ALA A 96 19.69 5.00 -8.81
CA ALA A 96 18.56 4.30 -9.39
C ALA A 96 19.06 3.03 -10.09
N ILE A 97 18.56 1.88 -9.69
CA ILE A 97 18.81 0.59 -10.34
C ILE A 97 17.86 0.45 -11.52
N LYS A 98 18.39 0.04 -12.67
CA LYS A 98 17.64 -0.07 -13.92
C LYS A 98 17.50 -1.51 -14.37
N ASP A 99 16.35 -1.81 -14.98
CA ASP A 99 16.13 -3.07 -15.68
C ASP A 99 16.72 -3.02 -17.11
N LYS A 100 16.61 -4.14 -17.83
CA LYS A 100 17.05 -4.27 -19.22
C LYS A 100 16.34 -3.33 -20.21
N TYR A 101 15.28 -2.67 -19.80
CA TYR A 101 14.52 -1.69 -20.59
C TYR A 101 14.84 -0.25 -20.19
N ASN A 102 15.85 -0.06 -19.34
CA ASN A 102 16.26 1.22 -18.79
C ASN A 102 15.19 1.88 -17.88
N GLU A 103 14.31 1.07 -17.27
CA GLU A 103 13.31 1.52 -16.32
C GLU A 103 13.83 1.42 -14.89
N ASN A 104 13.59 2.44 -14.07
CA ASN A 104 13.99 2.43 -12.65
C ASN A 104 13.15 1.42 -11.87
N ILE A 105 13.81 0.41 -11.30
CA ILE A 105 13.18 -0.69 -10.54
C ILE A 105 13.43 -0.59 -9.05
N ALA A 106 14.54 0.00 -8.64
CA ALA A 106 14.88 0.24 -7.24
C ALA A 106 15.70 1.52 -7.10
N TYR A 107 15.77 2.05 -5.88
CA TYR A 107 16.65 3.13 -5.50
C TYR A 107 17.46 2.73 -4.27
N ALA A 108 18.75 3.02 -4.28
CA ALA A 108 19.66 2.69 -3.20
C ALA A 108 20.47 3.91 -2.78
N GLU A 109 20.74 4.07 -1.50
CA GLU A 109 21.61 5.13 -0.98
C GLU A 109 22.29 4.75 0.33
N ILE A 110 23.46 5.32 0.61
CA ILE A 110 24.09 5.30 1.93
C ILE A 110 23.40 6.34 2.81
N LEU A 111 23.15 5.99 4.08
CA LEU A 111 22.41 6.87 4.98
C LEU A 111 23.29 8.03 5.45
N LYS A 112 22.84 9.28 5.26
CA LYS A 112 23.58 10.49 5.63
C LYS A 112 23.95 10.61 7.13
N TYR A 113 23.15 9.95 8.00
CA TYR A 113 23.35 10.00 9.45
C TYR A 113 24.09 8.77 9.99
N ASP A 114 24.37 7.76 9.15
CA ASP A 114 25.12 6.56 9.51
C ASP A 114 25.71 5.94 8.21
N GLU A 115 26.94 6.35 7.91
CA GLU A 115 27.64 5.93 6.67
C GLU A 115 27.94 4.43 6.63
N ASN A 116 27.78 3.71 7.74
CA ASN A 116 27.90 2.25 7.78
C ASN A 116 26.59 1.55 7.38
N LYS A 117 25.52 2.29 7.11
CA LYS A 117 24.23 1.73 6.73
C LYS A 117 23.77 2.26 5.38
N ALA A 118 23.11 1.39 4.66
CA ALA A 118 22.44 1.74 3.41
C ALA A 118 20.95 1.37 3.44
N ARG A 119 20.20 2.04 2.59
CA ARG A 119 18.81 1.68 2.33
C ARG A 119 18.58 1.37 0.87
N ILE A 120 17.65 0.45 0.61
CA ILE A 120 17.19 0.08 -0.72
C ILE A 120 15.67 0.16 -0.73
N ASP A 121 15.12 0.88 -1.69
CA ASP A 121 13.70 1.17 -1.83
C ASP A 121 13.19 0.68 -3.19
N PHE A 122 12.13 -0.14 -3.21
CA PHE A 122 11.60 -0.73 -4.44
C PHE A 122 10.12 -1.12 -4.32
N ASN A 123 9.49 -1.37 -5.47
CA ASN A 123 8.15 -1.90 -5.56
C ASN A 123 8.22 -3.35 -6.08
N PRO A 124 7.93 -4.38 -5.25
CA PRO A 124 8.01 -5.78 -5.67
C PRO A 124 7.06 -6.12 -6.81
N ASN A 125 5.91 -5.43 -6.92
CA ASN A 125 4.96 -5.68 -8.01
C ASN A 125 5.45 -5.24 -9.40
N ARG A 126 6.53 -4.45 -9.46
CA ARG A 126 7.18 -4.05 -10.73
C ARG A 126 8.26 -5.02 -11.19
N LEU A 127 8.65 -5.92 -10.31
CA LEU A 127 9.69 -6.91 -10.59
C LEU A 127 9.05 -8.14 -11.25
N GLY A 128 9.62 -8.59 -12.36
CA GLY A 128 9.29 -9.92 -12.91
C GLY A 128 9.99 -11.01 -12.09
N ASN A 129 9.46 -12.24 -12.10
CA ASN A 129 9.94 -13.35 -11.26
C ASN A 129 11.47 -13.56 -11.33
N PHE A 130 12.08 -13.48 -12.53
CA PHE A 130 13.53 -13.62 -12.69
C PHE A 130 14.31 -12.46 -12.06
N LEU A 131 13.82 -11.24 -12.20
CA LEU A 131 14.47 -10.06 -11.65
C LEU A 131 14.35 -9.99 -10.12
N GLU A 132 13.27 -10.54 -9.58
CA GLU A 132 13.05 -10.62 -8.12
C GLU A 132 14.14 -11.46 -7.45
N ASP A 133 14.44 -12.65 -7.97
CA ASP A 133 15.45 -13.56 -7.41
C ASP A 133 16.86 -12.96 -7.54
N ASP A 134 17.17 -12.35 -8.68
CA ASP A 134 18.44 -11.67 -8.91
C ASP A 134 18.64 -10.50 -7.95
N LEU A 135 17.60 -9.69 -7.71
CA LEU A 135 17.65 -8.58 -6.77
C LEU A 135 17.74 -9.06 -5.31
N LYS A 136 17.03 -10.12 -4.93
CA LYS A 136 17.19 -10.73 -3.62
C LYS A 136 18.62 -11.19 -3.39
N ALA A 137 19.19 -11.90 -4.34
CA ALA A 137 20.59 -12.35 -4.28
C ALA A 137 21.59 -11.18 -4.24
N PHE A 138 21.31 -10.12 -4.98
CA PHE A 138 22.13 -8.90 -5.00
C PHE A 138 22.08 -8.17 -3.65
N PHE A 139 20.88 -7.94 -3.10
CA PHE A 139 20.73 -7.26 -1.79
C PHE A 139 21.40 -8.03 -0.65
N LYS A 140 21.38 -9.36 -0.70
CA LYS A 140 22.11 -10.24 0.24
C LYS A 140 23.62 -10.03 0.23
N LYS A 141 24.17 -9.65 -0.91
CA LYS A 141 25.60 -9.35 -1.02
C LYS A 141 25.95 -7.97 -0.49
N LEU A 142 24.99 -7.06 -0.41
CA LEU A 142 25.23 -5.66 -0.06
C LEU A 142 24.95 -5.33 1.40
N LEU A 143 24.00 -6.03 2.04
CA LEU A 143 23.51 -5.69 3.38
C LEU A 143 23.69 -6.84 4.38
N ILE A 144 24.01 -6.47 5.62
CA ILE A 144 24.03 -7.34 6.81
C ILE A 144 22.87 -6.90 7.70
N ASN A 145 22.21 -7.86 8.37
CA ASN A 145 21.13 -7.62 9.32
C ASN A 145 20.04 -6.67 8.80
N PRO A 146 19.54 -6.84 7.57
CA PRO A 146 18.53 -5.94 7.03
C PRO A 146 17.19 -6.09 7.74
N HIS A 147 16.50 -4.97 7.83
CA HIS A 147 15.14 -4.90 8.37
C HIS A 147 14.29 -3.96 7.51
N PHE A 148 12.97 -4.07 7.63
CA PHE A 148 12.07 -3.14 6.96
C PHE A 148 12.00 -1.82 7.73
N SER A 149 12.39 -0.73 7.07
CA SER A 149 12.14 0.62 7.56
C SER A 149 10.84 1.21 6.98
N ARG A 150 10.29 0.58 5.92
CA ARG A 150 9.01 0.90 5.31
C ARG A 150 8.40 -0.34 4.65
N ALA A 151 7.10 -0.50 4.82
CA ALA A 151 6.27 -1.42 4.07
C ALA A 151 4.95 -0.74 3.70
N ASP A 152 4.61 -0.73 2.42
CA ASP A 152 3.32 -0.23 1.95
C ASP A 152 2.45 -1.43 1.60
N VAL A 153 1.37 -1.60 2.36
CA VAL A 153 0.38 -2.67 2.16
C VAL A 153 -0.83 -2.07 1.45
N ALA A 154 -1.24 -2.65 0.37
CA ALA A 154 -2.32 -2.13 -0.46
C ALA A 154 -3.40 -3.18 -0.71
N CYS A 155 -4.66 -2.71 -0.73
CA CYS A 155 -5.82 -3.49 -1.18
C CYS A 155 -6.45 -2.81 -2.40
N ASP A 156 -6.52 -3.52 -3.51
CA ASP A 156 -7.31 -3.12 -4.68
C ASP A 156 -8.77 -3.50 -4.44
N LEU A 157 -9.65 -2.50 -4.53
CA LEU A 157 -11.09 -2.63 -4.40
C LEU A 157 -11.70 -2.50 -5.80
N ILE A 158 -12.08 -3.64 -6.38
CA ILE A 158 -12.52 -3.71 -7.79
C ILE A 158 -14.03 -3.87 -7.84
N ASN A 159 -14.66 -3.10 -8.72
CA ASN A 159 -16.09 -3.08 -8.99
C ASN A 159 -16.95 -2.68 -7.76
N ILE A 160 -16.37 -1.96 -6.80
CA ILE A 160 -17.14 -1.29 -5.74
C ILE A 160 -17.61 0.05 -6.31
N PRO A 161 -18.93 0.39 -6.21
CA PRO A 161 -19.43 1.66 -6.71
C PRO A 161 -18.72 2.86 -6.10
N ASP A 162 -18.40 3.87 -6.93
CA ASP A 162 -17.70 5.09 -6.48
C ASP A 162 -18.47 5.78 -5.34
N GLU A 163 -19.80 5.83 -5.43
CA GLU A 163 -20.66 6.46 -4.43
C GLU A 163 -20.61 5.76 -3.06
N ALA A 164 -20.27 4.49 -3.04
CA ALA A 164 -20.10 3.74 -1.81
C ALA A 164 -18.72 3.98 -1.20
N ILE A 165 -17.66 3.80 -2.00
CA ILE A 165 -16.29 3.85 -1.47
C ILE A 165 -15.83 5.26 -1.08
N THR A 166 -16.32 6.31 -1.75
CA THR A 166 -15.97 7.70 -1.45
C THR A 166 -16.52 8.21 -0.12
N GLN A 167 -17.39 7.43 0.51
CA GLN A 167 -17.95 7.76 1.83
C GLN A 167 -17.13 7.18 3.00
N TYR A 168 -16.14 6.32 2.70
CA TYR A 168 -15.28 5.75 3.71
C TYR A 168 -14.24 6.74 4.22
N THR A 169 -13.98 6.69 5.52
CA THR A 169 -12.98 7.52 6.19
C THR A 169 -12.27 6.74 7.29
N ILE A 170 -11.16 7.26 7.78
CA ILE A 170 -10.54 6.80 9.02
C ILE A 170 -11.19 7.58 10.17
N VAL A 171 -11.90 6.88 11.04
CA VAL A 171 -12.63 7.50 12.15
C VAL A 171 -11.75 7.91 13.34
N ALA A 172 -10.48 7.50 13.36
CA ALA A 172 -9.51 7.99 14.34
C ALA A 172 -9.18 9.47 14.07
N PRO A 173 -8.92 10.28 15.11
CA PRO A 173 -8.56 11.68 14.94
C PRO A 173 -7.15 11.80 14.32
N VAL A 174 -7.09 11.94 13.00
CA VAL A 174 -5.85 12.12 12.22
C VAL A 174 -6.03 13.28 11.25
N LYS A 175 -4.90 13.94 10.88
CA LYS A 175 -4.93 14.94 9.84
C LYS A 175 -5.36 14.29 8.53
N SER A 176 -6.38 14.86 7.86
CA SER A 176 -6.84 14.42 6.55
C SER A 176 -6.61 15.46 5.46
N VAL A 177 -6.44 15.00 4.21
CA VAL A 177 -6.37 15.84 3.01
C VAL A 177 -7.14 15.14 1.91
N LEU A 178 -8.14 15.82 1.36
CA LEU A 178 -9.00 15.31 0.30
C LEU A 178 -8.72 16.04 -1.01
N TYR A 179 -8.56 15.30 -2.08
CA TYR A 179 -8.41 15.83 -3.44
C TYR A 179 -9.61 15.44 -4.26
N HIS A 180 -10.25 16.45 -4.86
CA HIS A 180 -11.41 16.28 -5.72
C HIS A 180 -11.03 16.62 -7.16
N ASP A 181 -11.73 16.01 -8.10
CA ASP A 181 -11.64 16.36 -9.51
C ASP A 181 -12.34 17.72 -9.81
N LYS A 182 -12.32 18.11 -11.08
CA LYS A 182 -12.92 19.40 -11.54
C LYS A 182 -14.44 19.47 -11.35
N VAL A 183 -15.11 18.34 -11.16
CA VAL A 183 -16.56 18.27 -10.94
C VAL A 183 -16.93 17.97 -9.48
N GLY A 184 -15.95 18.01 -8.57
CA GLY A 184 -16.14 17.86 -7.14
C GLY A 184 -16.22 16.40 -6.67
N LYS A 185 -15.86 15.41 -7.50
CA LYS A 185 -15.79 14.00 -7.07
C LYS A 185 -14.47 13.72 -6.39
N LEU A 186 -14.49 12.96 -5.31
CA LEU A 186 -13.27 12.52 -4.63
C LEU A 186 -12.41 11.69 -5.58
N GLU A 187 -11.14 12.05 -5.71
CA GLU A 187 -10.12 11.25 -6.42
C GLU A 187 -9.13 10.60 -5.47
N THR A 188 -8.75 11.31 -4.39
CA THR A 188 -7.77 10.81 -3.42
C THR A 188 -8.05 11.39 -2.04
N ALA A 189 -8.00 10.53 -1.04
CA ALA A 189 -8.02 10.89 0.37
C ALA A 189 -6.74 10.41 1.05
N TYR A 190 -6.16 11.25 1.90
CA TYR A 190 -5.02 10.93 2.77
C TYR A 190 -5.41 11.12 4.22
N TRP A 191 -5.03 10.17 5.07
CA TRP A 191 -5.12 10.25 6.51
C TRP A 191 -3.74 10.02 7.13
N GLY A 192 -3.30 10.94 7.97
CA GLY A 192 -1.93 11.02 8.44
C GLY A 192 -1.04 11.91 7.57
N SER A 193 0.00 12.51 8.17
CA SER A 193 0.97 13.33 7.44
C SER A 193 1.96 12.46 6.65
N ARG A 194 2.62 13.05 5.64
CA ARG A 194 3.68 12.36 4.89
C ARG A 194 4.86 11.89 5.75
N SER A 195 5.12 12.58 6.86
CA SER A 195 6.19 12.26 7.80
C SER A 195 5.76 11.30 8.92
N SER A 196 4.45 10.98 9.03
CA SER A 196 3.95 10.08 10.06
C SER A 196 4.40 8.63 9.80
N GLU A 197 4.48 7.85 10.87
CA GLU A 197 4.81 6.43 10.76
C GLU A 197 3.70 5.60 10.12
N ARG A 198 2.47 6.10 10.15
CA ARG A 198 1.32 5.56 9.43
C ARG A 198 0.68 6.67 8.61
N GLN A 199 0.59 6.47 7.30
CA GLN A 199 -0.24 7.26 6.41
C GLN A 199 -1.15 6.30 5.63
N VAL A 200 -2.44 6.57 5.63
CA VAL A 200 -3.42 5.82 4.84
C VAL A 200 -3.82 6.66 3.64
N ARG A 201 -3.95 6.02 2.49
CA ARG A 201 -4.38 6.65 1.24
C ARG A 201 -5.47 5.81 0.58
N LEU A 202 -6.59 6.44 0.25
CA LEU A 202 -7.61 5.88 -0.64
C LEU A 202 -7.61 6.67 -1.94
N TYR A 203 -7.48 6.01 -3.09
CA TYR A 203 -7.46 6.73 -4.36
C TYR A 203 -8.06 5.93 -5.50
N ASN A 204 -8.59 6.68 -6.48
CA ASN A 204 -9.15 6.11 -7.70
C ASN A 204 -8.02 5.59 -8.61
N LYS A 205 -7.75 4.29 -8.49
CA LYS A 205 -6.71 3.59 -9.26
C LYS A 205 -7.06 3.47 -10.74
N TYR A 206 -8.36 3.40 -11.06
CA TYR A 206 -8.84 3.39 -12.44
C TYR A 206 -8.41 4.66 -13.18
N VAL A 207 -8.65 5.83 -12.57
CA VAL A 207 -8.26 7.13 -13.14
C VAL A 207 -6.73 7.24 -13.23
N GLU A 208 -5.99 6.79 -12.22
CA GLU A 208 -4.52 6.79 -12.26
C GLU A 208 -3.98 5.96 -13.42
N GLN A 209 -4.48 4.73 -13.61
CA GLN A 209 -4.03 3.84 -14.68
C GLN A 209 -4.45 4.35 -16.06
N SER A 210 -5.65 4.89 -16.18
CA SER A 210 -6.15 5.51 -17.43
C SER A 210 -5.28 6.70 -17.84
N ARG A 211 -4.89 7.57 -16.90
CA ARG A 211 -3.98 8.72 -17.17
C ARG A 211 -2.58 8.27 -17.60
N LYS A 212 -2.14 7.10 -17.16
CA LYS A 212 -0.88 6.48 -17.59
C LYS A 212 -0.98 5.75 -18.93
N GLY A 213 -2.15 5.74 -19.56
CA GLY A 213 -2.40 5.04 -20.81
C GLY A 213 -2.35 3.51 -20.69
N GLN A 214 -2.59 2.97 -19.48
CA GLN A 214 -2.63 1.53 -19.27
C GLN A 214 -3.95 0.95 -19.77
N ILE A 215 -3.88 -0.25 -20.36
CA ILE A 215 -5.08 -0.97 -20.78
C ILE A 215 -5.71 -1.61 -19.54
N ILE A 216 -6.94 -1.21 -19.22
CA ILE A 216 -7.74 -1.78 -18.15
C ILE A 216 -8.69 -2.80 -18.74
N GLN A 217 -8.83 -3.96 -18.12
CA GLN A 217 -9.75 -5.02 -18.55
C GLN A 217 -11.19 -4.51 -18.56
N GLU A 218 -11.98 -4.92 -19.55
CA GLU A 218 -13.35 -4.43 -19.76
C GLU A 218 -14.30 -4.75 -18.59
N GLU A 219 -14.03 -5.80 -17.84
CA GLU A 219 -14.80 -6.22 -16.67
C GLU A 219 -14.62 -5.28 -15.48
N ILE A 220 -13.52 -4.52 -15.43
CA ILE A 220 -13.22 -3.57 -14.37
C ILE A 220 -13.91 -2.24 -14.68
N LYS A 221 -14.95 -1.91 -13.92
CA LYS A 221 -15.70 -0.66 -14.10
C LYS A 221 -15.30 0.41 -13.10
N THR A 222 -14.94 0.00 -11.89
CA THR A 222 -14.38 0.85 -10.86
C THR A 222 -13.16 0.16 -10.24
N TRP A 223 -12.16 0.92 -9.88
CA TRP A 223 -10.96 0.41 -9.24
C TRP A 223 -10.40 1.45 -8.30
N TRP A 224 -10.58 1.20 -7.03
CA TRP A 224 -9.98 1.99 -5.96
C TRP A 224 -8.85 1.23 -5.31
N ARG A 225 -7.94 1.94 -4.67
CA ARG A 225 -6.89 1.32 -3.86
C ARG A 225 -6.84 1.98 -2.50
N LEU A 226 -6.94 1.14 -1.47
CA LEU A 226 -6.63 1.49 -0.09
C LEU A 226 -5.18 1.09 0.18
N GLU A 227 -4.32 2.05 0.50
CA GLU A 227 -2.88 1.86 0.69
C GLU A 227 -2.49 2.36 2.08
N MET A 228 -1.78 1.53 2.82
CA MET A 228 -1.28 1.81 4.16
C MET A 228 0.23 1.89 4.09
N GLN A 229 0.77 3.09 4.18
CA GLN A 229 2.20 3.33 4.22
C GLN A 229 2.68 3.30 5.66
N LEU A 230 3.47 2.31 6.00
CA LEU A 230 3.98 2.06 7.35
C LEU A 230 5.49 2.25 7.39
N ARG A 231 5.98 2.97 8.41
CA ARG A 231 7.39 3.30 8.58
C ARG A 231 7.87 2.96 9.98
N ARG A 232 9.19 2.75 10.12
CA ARG A 232 9.88 2.48 11.40
C ARG A 232 9.22 1.31 12.13
N ASP A 233 8.93 1.47 13.42
CA ASP A 233 8.33 0.42 14.25
C ASP A 233 6.98 -0.08 13.72
N LYS A 234 6.23 0.80 13.03
CA LYS A 234 4.98 0.40 12.40
C LYS A 234 5.20 -0.53 11.20
N ALA A 235 6.31 -0.40 10.48
CA ALA A 235 6.67 -1.34 9.42
C ALA A 235 7.00 -2.73 9.98
N SER A 236 7.68 -2.82 11.12
CA SER A 236 7.97 -4.10 11.79
C SER A 236 6.71 -4.77 12.35
N ASN A 237 5.72 -3.99 12.79
CA ASN A 237 4.44 -4.47 13.33
C ASN A 237 3.27 -4.35 12.33
N TRP A 238 3.56 -4.38 11.04
CA TRP A 238 2.64 -4.04 9.97
C TRP A 238 1.31 -4.81 10.03
N ILE A 239 1.30 -6.10 10.40
CA ILE A 239 0.08 -6.92 10.46
C ILE A 239 -0.94 -6.34 11.44
N ASN A 240 -0.49 -5.99 12.67
CA ASN A 240 -1.38 -5.41 13.67
C ASN A 240 -1.84 -4.02 13.27
N ILE A 241 -0.95 -3.20 12.69
CA ILE A 241 -1.27 -1.85 12.23
C ILE A 241 -2.27 -1.86 11.07
N VAL A 242 -2.17 -2.84 10.15
CA VAL A 242 -3.18 -3.02 9.10
C VAL A 242 -4.53 -3.38 9.71
N ARG A 243 -4.59 -4.34 10.66
CA ARG A 243 -5.83 -4.70 11.35
C ARG A 243 -6.47 -3.53 12.09
N GLU A 244 -5.68 -2.76 12.83
CA GLU A 244 -6.14 -1.53 13.50
C GLU A 244 -6.69 -0.54 12.47
N THR A 245 -5.96 -0.29 11.38
CA THR A 245 -6.37 0.65 10.33
C THR A 245 -7.68 0.20 9.67
N LEU A 246 -7.86 -1.09 9.40
CA LEU A 246 -9.11 -1.61 8.84
C LEU A 246 -10.27 -1.45 9.82
N SER A 247 -10.04 -1.60 11.13
CA SER A 247 -11.07 -1.36 12.14
C SER A 247 -11.48 0.11 12.25
N GLU A 248 -10.61 1.02 11.83
CA GLU A 248 -10.86 2.47 11.78
C GLU A 248 -11.44 2.94 10.43
N PHE A 249 -11.28 2.15 9.35
CA PHE A 249 -11.74 2.48 8.00
C PHE A 249 -13.20 2.14 7.84
N LYS A 250 -14.08 3.14 7.90
CA LYS A 250 -15.51 2.98 8.06
C LYS A 250 -16.33 3.94 7.21
N SER A 251 -17.52 3.48 6.79
CA SER A 251 -18.51 4.35 6.20
C SER A 251 -19.62 4.66 7.21
N PRO A 252 -19.88 5.95 7.47
CA PRO A 252 -20.93 6.37 8.41
C PRO A 252 -22.33 6.30 7.83
N LEU A 253 -22.50 5.94 6.57
CA LEU A 253 -23.77 6.11 5.87
C LEU A 253 -24.68 4.88 5.91
N PHE A 254 -24.25 3.80 6.57
CA PHE A 254 -25.14 2.66 6.84
C PHE A 254 -25.87 2.85 8.16
N PHE A 255 -26.82 3.79 8.14
CA PHE A 255 -27.68 4.00 9.29
C PHE A 255 -28.76 2.92 9.35
N PRO A 256 -28.92 2.22 10.48
CA PRO A 256 -30.06 1.34 10.70
C PRO A 256 -31.39 2.03 10.40
N VAL A 257 -32.35 1.27 9.89
CA VAL A 257 -33.67 1.84 9.49
C VAL A 257 -34.34 2.52 10.67
N ASP A 258 -34.23 1.97 11.87
CA ASP A 258 -34.80 2.43 13.13
C ASP A 258 -34.02 3.56 13.82
N MET A 259 -32.87 3.95 13.28
CA MET A 259 -32.07 5.02 13.84
C MET A 259 -32.79 6.36 13.76
N LYS A 260 -32.74 7.15 14.85
CA LYS A 260 -33.35 8.48 14.91
C LYS A 260 -32.79 9.40 13.83
N VAL A 261 -33.70 10.09 13.12
CA VAL A 261 -33.32 11.02 12.03
C VAL A 261 -32.35 12.10 12.51
N THR A 262 -32.52 12.61 13.75
CA THR A 262 -31.58 13.59 14.33
C THR A 262 -30.17 13.04 14.49
N ASP A 263 -30.02 11.78 14.88
CA ASP A 263 -28.69 11.15 15.03
C ASP A 263 -28.07 10.89 13.66
N LYS A 264 -28.86 10.52 12.64
CA LYS A 264 -28.40 10.41 11.24
C LYS A 264 -27.85 11.75 10.73
N ILE A 265 -28.60 12.84 10.90
CA ILE A 265 -28.19 14.18 10.48
C ILE A 265 -26.90 14.61 11.20
N MET A 266 -26.84 14.41 12.51
CA MET A 266 -25.66 14.78 13.31
C MET A 266 -24.41 14.00 12.87
N LEU A 267 -24.53 12.69 12.71
CA LEU A 267 -23.39 11.89 12.27
C LEU A 267 -22.96 12.26 10.84
N THR A 268 -23.90 12.47 9.92
CA THR A 268 -23.58 12.92 8.56
C THR A 268 -22.85 14.27 8.58
N GLY A 269 -23.31 15.23 9.37
CA GLY A 269 -22.61 16.51 9.53
C GLY A 269 -21.22 16.38 10.11
N LEU A 270 -21.06 15.64 11.22
CA LEU A 270 -19.77 15.42 11.89
C LEU A 270 -18.72 14.70 11.03
N LEU A 271 -19.16 13.96 10.03
CA LEU A 271 -18.30 13.21 9.13
C LEU A 271 -17.98 14.00 7.86
N SER A 272 -18.86 14.93 7.50
CA SER A 272 -18.65 15.86 6.41
C SER A 272 -17.70 17.01 6.80
N ASP A 273 -17.70 17.39 8.06
CA ASP A 273 -16.90 18.50 8.60
C ASP A 273 -16.31 18.12 9.97
N GLU A 274 -15.03 17.76 9.97
CA GLU A 274 -14.30 17.37 11.20
C GLU A 274 -14.22 18.49 12.23
N SER A 275 -14.30 19.77 11.82
CA SER A 275 -14.25 20.89 12.75
C SER A 275 -15.39 20.89 13.74
N LEU A 276 -16.57 20.39 13.33
CA LEU A 276 -17.78 20.29 14.18
C LEU A 276 -17.58 19.38 15.40
N TRP A 277 -16.66 18.42 15.35
CA TRP A 277 -16.33 17.63 16.55
C TRP A 277 -15.78 18.47 17.70
N ALA A 278 -15.02 19.52 17.40
CA ALA A 278 -14.47 20.41 18.39
C ALA A 278 -15.54 21.29 19.06
N GLU A 279 -16.62 21.62 18.33
CA GLU A 279 -17.72 22.45 18.80
C GLU A 279 -18.71 21.69 19.70
N LEU A 280 -18.72 20.35 19.63
CA LEU A 280 -19.59 19.54 20.46
C LEU A 280 -19.19 19.59 21.95
N SER A 281 -20.22 19.55 22.82
CA SER A 281 -20.00 19.28 24.24
C SER A 281 -19.32 17.92 24.43
N LYS A 282 -18.61 17.74 25.56
CA LYS A 282 -17.95 16.46 25.89
C LYS A 282 -18.93 15.28 25.85
N ASN A 283 -20.13 15.46 26.38
CA ASN A 283 -21.15 14.40 26.43
C ASN A 283 -21.67 14.05 25.03
N SER A 284 -21.97 15.04 24.19
CA SER A 284 -22.39 14.84 22.81
C SER A 284 -21.30 14.14 22.00
N ARG A 285 -20.04 14.58 22.15
CA ARG A 285 -18.88 13.97 21.50
C ARG A 285 -18.74 12.49 21.87
N THR A 286 -18.86 12.16 23.16
CA THR A 286 -18.82 10.77 23.64
C THR A 286 -19.97 9.95 23.09
N LYS A 287 -21.21 10.52 23.10
CA LYS A 287 -22.39 9.85 22.54
C LYS A 287 -22.19 9.49 21.08
N TYR A 288 -21.81 10.47 20.25
CA TYR A 288 -21.71 10.26 18.81
C TYR A 288 -20.51 9.41 18.41
N LYS A 289 -19.38 9.45 19.16
CA LYS A 289 -18.28 8.50 18.97
C LYS A 289 -18.70 7.06 19.28
N LYS A 290 -19.44 6.84 20.37
CA LYS A 290 -19.98 5.52 20.70
C LYS A 290 -20.94 5.04 19.63
N LEU A 291 -21.89 5.89 19.22
CA LEU A 291 -22.88 5.58 18.20
C LEU A 291 -22.21 5.25 16.84
N LEU A 292 -21.18 6.01 16.47
CA LEU A 292 -20.41 5.75 15.27
C LEU A 292 -19.71 4.38 15.33
N ASN A 293 -19.12 4.02 16.46
CA ASN A 293 -18.50 2.71 16.66
C ASN A 293 -19.52 1.56 16.61
N GLU A 294 -20.73 1.77 17.12
CA GLU A 294 -21.81 0.76 17.06
C GLU A 294 -22.31 0.54 15.63
N LEU A 295 -22.43 1.60 14.84
CA LEU A 295 -22.86 1.53 13.43
C LEU A 295 -21.90 0.73 12.54
N THR A 296 -20.66 0.68 12.90
CA THR A 296 -19.61 0.03 12.10
C THR A 296 -19.58 -1.48 12.26
N GLN A 297 -20.31 -2.05 13.21
CA GLN A 297 -20.42 -3.51 13.34
C GLN A 297 -21.15 -4.16 12.15
N ASP A 298 -21.97 -3.38 11.42
CA ASP A 298 -22.71 -3.85 10.25
C ASP A 298 -22.15 -3.39 8.91
N ASP A 299 -20.99 -2.72 8.91
CA ASP A 299 -20.34 -2.26 7.67
C ASP A 299 -19.70 -3.44 6.92
N LYS A 300 -20.38 -3.91 5.89
CA LYS A 300 -20.00 -5.09 5.12
C LYS A 300 -18.67 -4.95 4.39
N LEU A 301 -18.30 -3.76 3.92
CA LEU A 301 -16.99 -3.58 3.25
C LEU A 301 -15.86 -3.66 4.28
N THR A 302 -15.99 -3.02 5.43
CA THR A 302 -15.01 -3.13 6.50
C THR A 302 -14.86 -4.58 6.96
N LEU A 303 -15.96 -5.28 7.18
CA LEU A 303 -15.94 -6.71 7.53
C LEU A 303 -15.26 -7.55 6.43
N ALA A 304 -15.59 -7.32 5.16
CA ALA A 304 -15.00 -8.01 4.04
C ALA A 304 -13.48 -7.73 3.90
N LEU A 305 -13.06 -6.49 4.15
CA LEU A 305 -11.64 -6.12 4.16
C LEU A 305 -10.88 -6.84 5.28
N VAL A 306 -11.44 -6.86 6.50
CA VAL A 306 -10.84 -7.56 7.66
C VAL A 306 -10.75 -9.07 7.40
N GLU A 307 -11.81 -9.68 6.89
CA GLU A 307 -11.86 -11.10 6.55
C GLU A 307 -10.86 -11.43 5.43
N SER A 308 -10.91 -10.69 4.32
CA SER A 308 -10.00 -10.85 3.19
C SER A 308 -8.52 -10.69 3.59
N PHE A 309 -8.20 -9.74 4.47
CA PHE A 309 -6.85 -9.60 5.02
C PHE A 309 -6.47 -10.79 5.91
N SER A 310 -7.39 -11.26 6.73
CA SER A 310 -7.17 -12.43 7.59
C SER A 310 -6.92 -13.71 6.80
N ASP A 311 -7.48 -13.83 5.61
CA ASP A 311 -7.28 -14.97 4.72
C ASP A 311 -5.89 -14.95 4.04
N CYS A 312 -5.30 -13.77 3.81
CA CYS A 312 -4.09 -13.64 2.99
C CYS A 312 -2.84 -13.07 3.71
N TYR A 313 -2.96 -12.62 4.97
CA TYR A 313 -1.82 -11.95 5.65
C TYR A 313 -0.59 -12.85 5.80
N LEU A 314 -0.76 -14.17 5.91
CA LEU A 314 0.36 -15.12 5.98
C LEU A 314 1.13 -15.17 4.66
N ASP A 315 0.43 -15.12 3.53
CA ASP A 315 1.05 -15.12 2.21
C ASP A 315 1.82 -13.82 1.99
N LEU A 316 1.22 -12.67 2.38
CA LEU A 316 1.90 -11.36 2.35
C LEU A 316 3.12 -11.33 3.27
N LYS A 317 3.01 -11.97 4.45
CA LYS A 317 4.15 -12.09 5.37
C LYS A 317 5.27 -12.92 4.75
N ASN A 318 4.93 -14.07 4.17
CA ASN A 318 5.90 -14.93 3.50
C ASN A 318 6.57 -14.18 2.32
N GLU A 319 5.81 -13.41 1.54
CA GLU A 319 6.37 -12.56 0.48
C GLU A 319 7.38 -11.56 1.05
N LEU A 320 7.04 -10.82 2.11
CA LEU A 320 7.96 -9.89 2.77
C LEU A 320 9.19 -10.62 3.33
N ASP A 321 8.97 -11.71 4.06
CA ASP A 321 10.07 -12.46 4.69
C ASP A 321 11.08 -12.97 3.67
N THR A 322 10.68 -13.31 2.43
CA THR A 322 11.60 -13.75 1.39
C THR A 322 12.65 -12.69 1.03
N TRP A 323 12.39 -11.41 1.28
CA TRP A 323 13.34 -10.33 1.09
C TRP A 323 14.37 -10.23 2.21
N LEU A 324 14.08 -10.80 3.39
CA LEU A 324 14.98 -10.87 4.56
C LEU A 324 15.65 -12.25 4.71
N ILE A 325 14.93 -13.34 4.42
CA ILE A 325 15.39 -14.74 4.59
C ILE A 325 16.49 -15.04 3.57
N GLY A 326 17.67 -15.37 4.08
CA GLY A 326 18.85 -15.69 3.32
C GLY A 326 19.90 -14.58 3.35
N LEU A 327 19.67 -13.55 4.15
CA LEU A 327 20.68 -12.66 4.64
C LEU A 327 21.16 -13.28 5.96
N ASP A 328 22.18 -14.16 5.85
CA ASP A 328 22.85 -14.90 6.93
C ASP A 328 22.13 -14.84 8.30
N VAL A 329 21.22 -15.77 8.50
CA VAL A 329 20.99 -16.28 9.85
C VAL A 329 22.25 -17.08 10.18
N THR A 330 23.28 -16.39 10.64
CA THR A 330 24.31 -17.07 11.42
C THR A 330 23.56 -17.69 12.57
N SER A 331 23.40 -19.00 12.48
CA SER A 331 22.98 -19.87 13.54
C SER A 331 23.74 -19.50 14.83
N SER A 332 23.13 -18.67 15.65
CA SER A 332 23.46 -18.66 17.08
C SER A 332 22.81 -19.91 17.68
N ASN A 333 23.42 -21.07 17.39
CA ASN A 333 23.38 -22.18 18.28
C ASN A 333 24.36 -21.85 19.40
N VAL A 334 23.83 -21.53 20.57
CA VAL A 334 24.24 -22.11 21.89
C VAL A 334 23.07 -21.90 22.84
#